data_cce6e23e81aa1873f320f8ed0c7abf50
#
_entry.id   cce6e23e81aa1873f320f8ed0c7abf50
#
_cell.length_a   1.000
_cell.length_b   1.000
_cell.length_c   1.000
_cell.angle_alpha   90.00
_cell.angle_beta   90.00
_cell.angle_gamma   90.00
#
_symmetry.space_group_name_H-M   'P 1'
#
loop_
_entity.id
_entity.type
_entity.pdbx_description
1 polymer ?
#
loop_
_entity_poly.entity_id
_entity_poly.type
_entity_poly.pdbx_seq_one_letter_code
_entity_poly.pdbx_strand_id
1 'polypeptide(L)'
;MNIDRFRDCRILVVGDIMLDHYVRGTVSRVSPEAPALVLQVQDEDWAMGGAGNVAANVASLGGTAVLLGLVGDDAAGTILREIGAIRSGRFVSKLYCQPGFRTIQKTRFLAQDRHLLRADRECPAITTETEAGIIESLGDAAAGCDAIVISDYAKGMITPNIVRALADLAGRMGIPIVADPKRPNFSFYRGCTVLTPNRKELAMASGVEADSDEGIAAGMAIALEQFGGPIILTRSEQGISLYQMDAPPVHEPARTQFARDVSGAGDTVAAVLALALATGESLEGAMTVANIAAAVAVSKTGTATVTPDELAGALLIDVFPPRKMDKLSTLSLAYASREAWRREGLVVGFTNGCFDLLHPGHVKLLKAAKAQCDRLIVALNTDASVQRLKGPERPVQVEDARVIVMSALDSVDMVMLFDDDTPMELLSVLRPDIIFKGGDYTVETVVGSSFVLGYGGRVVLVDLELDQSTSRLIQRARIPQPPPLQSEAVH
;
A
#
# COMPACT_ATOMS: atom_id res chain seq x y z
N MET A 1 12.58 -11.93 1.52
CA MET A 1 13.25 -10.66 1.85
C MET A 1 12.96 -10.26 3.30
N ASN A 2 13.94 -9.70 4.02
CA ASN A 2 13.75 -9.19 5.39
C ASN A 2 13.68 -7.66 5.38
N ILE A 3 12.47 -7.10 5.45
CA ILE A 3 12.22 -5.64 5.45
C ILE A 3 12.71 -4.96 6.74
N ASP A 4 12.96 -5.71 7.82
CA ASP A 4 13.55 -5.14 9.04
C ASP A 4 14.91 -4.50 8.81
N ARG A 5 15.64 -4.95 7.77
CA ARG A 5 16.94 -4.37 7.38
C ARG A 5 16.83 -2.97 6.78
N PHE A 6 15.64 -2.53 6.39
CA PHE A 6 15.42 -1.16 5.91
C PHE A 6 15.83 -0.11 6.94
N ARG A 7 15.68 -0.42 8.25
CA ARG A 7 16.06 0.47 9.36
C ARG A 7 17.53 0.82 9.40
N ASP A 8 18.37 -0.04 8.82
CA ASP A 8 19.81 0.11 8.80
C ASP A 8 20.30 0.84 7.54
N CYS A 9 19.41 1.02 6.55
CA CYS A 9 19.75 1.65 5.27
C CYS A 9 19.63 3.17 5.33
N ARG A 10 20.58 3.83 4.66
CA ARG A 10 20.62 5.28 4.46
C ARG A 10 20.55 5.58 2.97
N ILE A 11 19.55 6.33 2.53
CA ILE A 11 19.26 6.60 1.12
C ILE A 11 19.42 8.09 0.83
N LEU A 12 20.26 8.44 -0.13
CA LEU A 12 20.32 9.79 -0.68
C LEU A 12 19.23 9.97 -1.74
N VAL A 13 18.34 10.92 -1.53
CA VAL A 13 17.29 11.29 -2.50
C VAL A 13 17.63 12.66 -3.07
N VAL A 14 17.88 12.72 -4.38
CA VAL A 14 18.22 13.96 -5.11
C VAL A 14 17.15 14.23 -6.14
N GLY A 15 16.52 15.41 -6.13
CA GLY A 15 15.49 15.67 -7.14
C GLY A 15 14.69 16.93 -6.93
N ASP A 16 13.73 17.11 -7.85
CA ASP A 16 12.80 18.23 -7.81
C ASP A 16 11.87 18.09 -6.59
N ILE A 17 12.01 19.00 -5.63
CA ILE A 17 11.13 19.10 -4.48
C ILE A 17 10.01 20.09 -4.77
N MET A 18 8.82 19.81 -4.29
CA MET A 18 7.66 20.68 -4.46
C MET A 18 6.80 20.74 -3.19
N LEU A 19 6.09 21.84 -3.04
CA LEU A 19 5.09 22.03 -1.99
C LEU A 19 3.72 21.61 -2.55
N ASP A 20 3.17 20.53 -2.05
CA ASP A 20 1.78 20.16 -2.26
C ASP A 20 0.94 20.88 -1.21
N HIS A 21 0.03 21.76 -1.67
CA HIS A 21 -0.86 22.55 -0.85
C HIS A 21 -2.31 22.12 -1.10
N TYR A 22 -2.98 21.64 -0.08
CA TYR A 22 -4.37 21.20 -0.14
C TYR A 22 -5.26 22.22 0.55
N VAL A 23 -6.16 22.84 -0.22
CA VAL A 23 -7.15 23.81 0.27
C VAL A 23 -8.51 23.15 0.22
N ARG A 24 -9.04 22.78 1.38
CA ARG A 24 -10.32 22.08 1.52
C ARG A 24 -11.42 23.00 1.98
N GLY A 25 -12.62 22.81 1.43
CA GLY A 25 -13.76 23.62 1.81
C GLY A 25 -15.09 23.14 1.24
N THR A 26 -16.07 24.03 1.30
CA THR A 26 -17.40 23.80 0.73
C THR A 26 -17.71 24.81 -0.38
N VAL A 27 -18.42 24.34 -1.40
CA VAL A 27 -18.95 25.20 -2.46
C VAL A 27 -20.47 25.30 -2.27
N SER A 28 -20.93 26.50 -1.88
CA SER A 28 -22.35 26.77 -1.63
C SER A 28 -22.97 27.76 -2.62
N ARG A 29 -22.15 28.48 -3.38
CA ARG A 29 -22.63 29.52 -4.31
C ARG A 29 -21.68 29.75 -5.49
N VAL A 30 -22.23 30.34 -6.55
CA VAL A 30 -21.46 30.94 -7.64
C VAL A 30 -21.18 32.42 -7.31
N SER A 31 -20.02 32.92 -7.72
CA SER A 31 -19.66 34.30 -7.53
C SER A 31 -20.62 35.23 -8.29
N PRO A 32 -21.05 36.38 -7.68
CA PRO A 32 -21.80 37.38 -8.41
C PRO A 32 -20.93 38.15 -9.42
N GLU A 33 -19.60 38.07 -9.31
CA GLU A 33 -18.65 38.85 -10.14
C GLU A 33 -18.28 38.11 -11.44
N ALA A 34 -18.42 36.79 -11.47
CA ALA A 34 -18.09 35.96 -12.62
C ALA A 34 -18.73 34.58 -12.46
N PRO A 35 -18.90 33.77 -13.57
CA PRO A 35 -19.41 32.41 -13.50
C PRO A 35 -18.35 31.46 -12.91
N ALA A 36 -17.93 31.72 -11.66
CA ALA A 36 -16.94 30.96 -10.93
C ALA A 36 -17.49 30.45 -9.59
N LEU A 37 -17.08 29.26 -9.20
CA LEU A 37 -17.43 28.68 -7.91
C LEU A 37 -16.74 29.44 -6.76
N VAL A 38 -17.45 29.68 -5.66
CA VAL A 38 -16.88 30.23 -4.43
C VAL A 38 -16.61 29.08 -3.48
N LEU A 39 -15.31 28.78 -3.27
CA LEU A 39 -14.87 27.82 -2.26
C LEU A 39 -14.74 28.54 -0.92
N GLN A 40 -15.55 28.17 0.06
CA GLN A 40 -15.40 28.61 1.43
C GLN A 40 -14.39 27.70 2.10
N VAL A 41 -13.16 28.19 2.28
CA VAL A 41 -12.04 27.42 2.85
C VAL A 41 -12.33 27.10 4.32
N GLN A 42 -12.13 25.84 4.69
CA GLN A 42 -12.31 25.32 6.04
C GLN A 42 -11.00 24.80 6.64
N ASP A 43 -10.14 24.26 5.79
CA ASP A 43 -8.89 23.64 6.20
C ASP A 43 -7.83 23.78 5.11
N GLU A 44 -6.57 23.93 5.54
CA GLU A 44 -5.41 23.96 4.64
C GLU A 44 -4.31 23.06 5.19
N ASP A 45 -3.69 22.28 4.30
CA ASP A 45 -2.63 21.34 4.65
C ASP A 45 -1.50 21.38 3.63
N TRP A 46 -0.27 21.15 4.08
CA TRP A 46 0.94 21.19 3.28
C TRP A 46 1.73 19.90 3.39
N ALA A 47 2.21 19.40 2.26
CA ALA A 47 3.06 18.21 2.20
C ALA A 47 4.26 18.44 1.27
N MET A 48 5.32 17.67 1.50
CA MET A 48 6.43 17.58 0.56
C MET A 48 6.08 16.62 -0.58
N GLY A 49 6.06 17.11 -1.81
CA GLY A 49 5.90 16.31 -3.03
C GLY A 49 7.21 16.09 -3.77
N GLY A 50 7.17 15.27 -4.83
CA GLY A 50 8.32 14.91 -5.62
C GLY A 50 9.40 14.21 -4.81
N ALA A 51 10.66 14.62 -4.93
CA ALA A 51 11.77 14.05 -4.16
C ALA A 51 11.52 14.05 -2.65
N GLY A 52 10.75 15.03 -2.13
CA GLY A 52 10.33 15.07 -0.73
C GLY A 52 9.40 13.92 -0.34
N ASN A 53 8.51 13.50 -1.24
CA ASN A 53 7.64 12.34 -1.02
C ASN A 53 8.41 11.02 -1.07
N VAL A 54 9.37 10.87 -1.98
CA VAL A 54 10.30 9.72 -2.01
C VAL A 54 11.04 9.61 -0.67
N ALA A 55 11.64 10.71 -0.20
CA ALA A 55 12.35 10.75 1.08
C ALA A 55 11.42 10.44 2.28
N ALA A 56 10.17 10.92 2.23
CA ALA A 56 9.17 10.61 3.25
C ALA A 56 8.82 9.11 3.28
N ASN A 57 8.71 8.45 2.12
CA ASN A 57 8.48 7.01 2.03
C ASN A 57 9.68 6.21 2.59
N VAL A 58 10.91 6.59 2.25
CA VAL A 58 12.12 5.97 2.82
C VAL A 58 12.10 6.05 4.36
N ALA A 59 11.83 7.24 4.91
CA ALA A 59 11.80 7.45 6.36
C ALA A 59 10.64 6.71 7.04
N SER A 60 9.46 6.70 6.42
CA SER A 60 8.28 5.98 6.92
C SER A 60 8.51 4.47 6.98
N LEU A 61 9.22 3.90 5.99
CA LEU A 61 9.60 2.49 5.94
C LEU A 61 10.75 2.11 6.90
N GLY A 62 11.20 3.07 7.73
CA GLY A 62 12.22 2.86 8.75
C GLY A 62 13.65 3.14 8.28
N GLY A 63 13.90 3.43 7.00
CA GLY A 63 15.21 3.86 6.49
C GLY A 63 15.57 5.29 6.92
N THR A 64 16.81 5.68 6.72
CA THR A 64 17.26 7.06 6.90
C THR A 64 17.32 7.75 5.54
N ALA A 65 16.49 8.77 5.32
CA ALA A 65 16.49 9.56 4.09
C ALA A 65 17.39 10.80 4.23
N VAL A 66 18.27 11.04 3.26
CA VAL A 66 18.99 12.30 3.07
C VAL A 66 18.41 12.97 1.84
N LEU A 67 17.61 14.01 2.01
CA LEU A 67 16.99 14.74 0.91
C LEU A 67 17.87 15.91 0.47
N LEU A 68 18.28 15.90 -0.79
CA LEU A 68 18.96 17.00 -1.46
C LEU A 68 18.02 17.60 -2.51
N GLY A 69 17.56 18.82 -2.27
CA GLY A 69 16.60 19.51 -3.12
C GLY A 69 16.91 20.99 -3.31
N LEU A 70 16.18 21.65 -4.20
CA LEU A 70 16.31 23.07 -4.50
C LEU A 70 15.02 23.81 -4.17
N VAL A 71 15.13 24.92 -3.45
CA VAL A 71 14.02 25.81 -3.10
C VAL A 71 14.41 27.27 -3.38
N GLY A 72 13.41 28.12 -3.47
CA GLY A 72 13.60 29.56 -3.56
C GLY A 72 13.64 30.22 -2.19
N ASP A 73 13.97 31.51 -2.20
CA ASP A 73 13.83 32.40 -1.04
C ASP A 73 12.42 32.99 -1.00
N ASP A 74 11.42 32.09 -0.90
CA ASP A 74 9.99 32.43 -0.87
C ASP A 74 9.25 31.70 0.25
N ALA A 75 7.96 32.04 0.43
CA ALA A 75 7.13 31.46 1.48
C ALA A 75 7.02 29.93 1.35
N ALA A 76 6.88 29.39 0.12
CA ALA A 76 6.81 27.95 -0.12
C ALA A 76 8.13 27.24 0.24
N GLY A 77 9.28 27.86 -0.08
CA GLY A 77 10.60 27.37 0.32
C GLY A 77 10.80 27.40 1.82
N THR A 78 10.26 28.40 2.52
CA THR A 78 10.30 28.47 3.98
C THR A 78 9.48 27.32 4.59
N ILE A 79 8.25 27.11 4.13
CA ILE A 79 7.40 25.98 4.59
C ILE A 79 8.09 24.63 4.37
N LEU A 80 8.68 24.40 3.20
CA LEU A 80 9.41 23.15 2.93
C LEU A 80 10.59 22.93 3.88
N ARG A 81 11.34 24.00 4.21
CA ARG A 81 12.44 23.92 5.20
C ARG A 81 11.91 23.59 6.61
N GLU A 82 10.80 24.19 7.01
CA GLU A 82 10.15 23.91 8.30
C GLU A 82 9.64 22.47 8.38
N ILE A 83 8.93 21.98 7.35
CA ILE A 83 8.48 20.59 7.30
C ILE A 83 9.69 19.63 7.38
N GLY A 84 10.78 19.93 6.66
CA GLY A 84 12.01 19.16 6.70
C GLY A 84 12.69 19.15 8.07
N ALA A 85 12.64 20.26 8.80
CA ALA A 85 13.21 20.37 10.14
C ALA A 85 12.40 19.64 11.22
N ILE A 86 11.06 19.61 11.08
CA ILE A 86 10.17 18.90 12.03
C ILE A 86 10.30 17.39 11.90
N ARG A 87 10.60 16.88 10.72
CA ARG A 87 10.83 15.46 10.47
C ARG A 87 12.19 15.00 11.01
N SER A 88 12.40 15.10 12.33
CA SER A 88 13.65 14.71 12.99
C SER A 88 13.86 13.18 13.05
N GLY A 89 15.11 12.75 13.19
CA GLY A 89 15.52 11.36 13.37
C GLY A 89 15.96 10.68 12.08
N ARG A 90 15.04 10.11 11.30
CA ARG A 90 15.34 9.37 10.06
C ARG A 90 15.20 10.20 8.78
N PHE A 91 15.06 11.53 8.89
CA PHE A 91 14.92 12.43 7.76
C PHE A 91 15.91 13.60 7.89
N VAL A 92 16.91 13.63 7.02
CA VAL A 92 17.92 14.69 6.95
C VAL A 92 17.64 15.55 5.73
N SER A 93 17.24 16.80 5.93
CA SER A 93 16.95 17.74 4.84
C SER A 93 18.15 18.63 4.55
N LYS A 94 18.65 18.59 3.29
CA LYS A 94 19.72 19.44 2.77
C LYS A 94 19.18 20.22 1.56
N LEU A 95 18.46 21.31 1.82
CA LEU A 95 17.84 22.12 0.77
C LEU A 95 18.72 23.29 0.40
N TYR A 96 19.12 23.36 -0.88
CA TYR A 96 19.76 24.52 -1.46
C TYR A 96 18.73 25.64 -1.66
N CYS A 97 19.10 26.87 -1.33
CA CYS A 97 18.29 28.06 -1.61
C CYS A 97 18.92 28.86 -2.72
N GLN A 98 18.24 28.97 -3.86
CA GLN A 98 18.70 29.81 -4.98
C GLN A 98 17.90 31.11 -5.00
N PRO A 99 18.55 32.30 -4.89
CA PRO A 99 17.87 33.58 -5.06
C PRO A 99 17.20 33.69 -6.44
N GLY A 100 15.96 34.20 -6.46
CA GLY A 100 15.18 34.34 -7.70
C GLY A 100 14.57 33.05 -8.23
N PHE A 101 14.90 31.88 -7.66
CA PHE A 101 14.19 30.64 -7.92
C PHE A 101 12.81 30.69 -7.25
N ARG A 102 11.80 30.22 -7.94
CA ARG A 102 10.46 30.10 -7.35
C ARG A 102 10.26 28.65 -6.94
N THR A 103 10.02 28.41 -5.66
CA THR A 103 9.71 27.06 -5.17
C THR A 103 8.51 26.51 -5.89
N ILE A 104 8.64 25.29 -6.40
CA ILE A 104 7.57 24.58 -7.11
C ILE A 104 6.43 24.36 -6.12
N GLN A 105 5.22 24.72 -6.51
CA GLN A 105 4.03 24.54 -5.68
C GLN A 105 2.87 24.02 -6.51
N LYS A 106 2.15 23.03 -5.97
CA LYS A 106 0.90 22.51 -6.53
C LYS A 106 -0.21 22.72 -5.53
N THR A 107 -1.08 23.69 -5.80
CA THR A 107 -2.24 23.96 -4.94
C THR A 107 -3.46 23.24 -5.48
N ARG A 108 -4.05 22.36 -4.67
CA ARG A 108 -5.27 21.61 -4.98
C ARG A 108 -6.43 22.16 -4.19
N PHE A 109 -7.46 22.64 -4.88
CA PHE A 109 -8.70 23.10 -4.28
C PHE A 109 -9.72 21.95 -4.30
N LEU A 110 -10.21 21.56 -3.11
CA LEU A 110 -11.12 20.42 -2.94
C LEU A 110 -12.42 20.87 -2.26
N ALA A 111 -13.53 20.32 -2.74
CA ALA A 111 -14.81 20.41 -2.05
C ALA A 111 -15.36 19.00 -1.87
N GLN A 112 -15.66 18.59 -0.62
CA GLN A 112 -16.16 17.26 -0.29
C GLN A 112 -15.30 16.13 -0.95
N ASP A 113 -13.97 16.24 -0.82
CA ASP A 113 -12.96 15.36 -1.38
C ASP A 113 -12.91 15.28 -2.93
N ARG A 114 -13.60 16.18 -3.63
CA ARG A 114 -13.54 16.29 -5.10
C ARG A 114 -12.64 17.43 -5.51
N HIS A 115 -11.74 17.19 -6.45
CA HIS A 115 -10.91 18.22 -7.05
C HIS A 115 -11.75 19.22 -7.84
N LEU A 116 -11.65 20.51 -7.50
CA LEU A 116 -12.27 21.60 -8.24
C LEU A 116 -11.29 22.21 -9.25
N LEU A 117 -10.05 22.43 -8.80
CA LEU A 117 -8.99 23.09 -9.57
C LEU A 117 -7.64 22.69 -8.99
N ARG A 118 -6.62 22.63 -9.86
CA ARG A 118 -5.22 22.61 -9.45
C ARG A 118 -4.51 23.81 -10.07
N ALA A 119 -3.82 24.59 -9.24
CA ALA A 119 -2.96 25.68 -9.65
C ALA A 119 -1.50 25.28 -9.44
N ASP A 120 -0.72 25.25 -10.52
CA ASP A 120 0.68 24.88 -10.49
C ASP A 120 1.54 26.17 -10.63
N ARG A 121 2.49 26.34 -9.70
CA ARG A 121 3.56 27.32 -9.81
C ARG A 121 4.83 26.60 -10.18
N GLU A 122 5.38 26.91 -11.33
CA GLU A 122 6.60 26.34 -11.84
C GLU A 122 7.74 27.36 -11.80
N CYS A 123 8.97 26.91 -11.90
CA CYS A 123 10.12 27.74 -11.71
C CYS A 123 11.06 27.75 -12.96
N PRO A 124 11.95 28.76 -13.05
CA PRO A 124 13.04 28.76 -14.00
C PRO A 124 14.09 27.69 -13.66
N ALA A 125 14.95 27.37 -14.65
CA ALA A 125 16.03 26.41 -14.48
C ALA A 125 17.02 26.83 -13.37
N ILE A 126 17.73 25.85 -12.85
CA ILE A 126 18.88 26.02 -11.96
C ILE A 126 19.97 26.87 -12.63
N THR A 127 20.64 27.73 -11.86
CA THR A 127 21.81 28.46 -12.35
C THR A 127 23.05 27.58 -12.35
N THR A 128 24.03 27.91 -13.22
CA THR A 128 25.32 27.20 -13.28
C THR A 128 26.06 27.22 -11.94
N GLU A 129 25.98 28.32 -11.20
CA GLU A 129 26.59 28.46 -9.88
C GLU A 129 25.95 27.51 -8.86
N THR A 130 24.61 27.45 -8.82
CA THR A 130 23.89 26.54 -7.93
C THR A 130 24.14 25.10 -8.31
N GLU A 131 24.17 24.76 -9.60
CA GLU A 131 24.52 23.43 -10.10
C GLU A 131 25.92 22.99 -9.60
N ALA A 132 26.92 23.86 -9.75
CA ALA A 132 28.29 23.59 -9.28
C ALA A 132 28.33 23.34 -7.77
N GLY A 133 27.65 24.19 -6.98
CA GLY A 133 27.59 24.02 -5.52
C GLY A 133 26.90 22.73 -5.09
N ILE A 134 25.83 22.32 -5.81
CA ILE A 134 25.18 21.03 -5.57
C ILE A 134 26.15 19.89 -5.86
N ILE A 135 26.84 19.90 -7.00
CA ILE A 135 27.79 18.85 -7.40
C ILE A 135 28.93 18.74 -6.37
N GLU A 136 29.46 19.85 -5.88
CA GLU A 136 30.51 19.86 -4.85
C GLU A 136 30.04 19.21 -3.54
N SER A 137 28.76 19.40 -3.16
CA SER A 137 28.19 18.87 -1.92
C SER A 137 27.75 17.40 -2.02
N LEU A 138 27.71 16.79 -3.20
CA LEU A 138 27.22 15.41 -3.37
C LEU A 138 28.01 14.40 -2.53
N GLY A 139 29.33 14.54 -2.43
CA GLY A 139 30.15 13.65 -1.61
C GLY A 139 29.74 13.64 -0.14
N ASP A 140 29.55 14.82 0.44
CA ASP A 140 29.10 14.99 1.83
C ASP A 140 27.66 14.55 2.04
N ALA A 141 26.80 14.73 1.03
CA ALA A 141 25.42 14.30 1.10
C ALA A 141 25.28 12.78 1.04
N ALA A 142 26.13 12.12 0.23
CA ALA A 142 26.13 10.67 0.04
C ALA A 142 26.93 9.91 1.12
N ALA A 143 27.63 10.62 2.01
CA ALA A 143 28.46 9.97 3.04
C ALA A 143 27.64 8.98 3.88
N GLY A 144 28.07 7.70 3.85
CA GLY A 144 27.40 6.60 4.56
C GLY A 144 26.02 6.24 3.99
N CYS A 145 25.72 6.62 2.74
CA CYS A 145 24.51 6.16 2.04
C CYS A 145 24.75 4.82 1.36
N ASP A 146 23.71 3.99 1.32
CA ASP A 146 23.72 2.63 0.77
C ASP A 146 23.05 2.57 -0.62
N ALA A 147 22.30 3.61 -1.01
CA ALA A 147 21.73 3.77 -2.34
C ALA A 147 21.41 5.24 -2.62
N ILE A 148 21.20 5.57 -3.89
CA ILE A 148 20.79 6.89 -4.36
C ILE A 148 19.46 6.77 -5.12
N VAL A 149 18.55 7.73 -4.92
CA VAL A 149 17.35 7.93 -5.76
C VAL A 149 17.46 9.26 -6.46
N ILE A 150 17.30 9.26 -7.80
CA ILE A 150 17.10 10.46 -8.62
C ILE A 150 15.59 10.58 -8.90
N SER A 151 14.94 11.60 -8.35
CA SER A 151 13.52 11.91 -8.58
C SER A 151 13.42 13.12 -9.50
N ASP A 152 13.32 12.86 -10.82
CA ASP A 152 13.25 13.90 -11.85
C ASP A 152 11.78 14.18 -12.21
N TYR A 153 11.36 15.42 -12.04
CA TYR A 153 10.06 15.94 -12.50
C TYR A 153 10.20 16.94 -13.63
N ALA A 154 11.39 17.04 -14.23
CA ALA A 154 11.74 18.02 -15.27
C ALA A 154 11.48 19.47 -14.83
N LYS A 155 11.72 19.78 -13.55
CA LYS A 155 11.50 21.10 -12.97
C LYS A 155 12.81 21.86 -12.72
N GLY A 156 13.92 21.38 -13.26
CA GLY A 156 15.14 22.13 -13.43
C GLY A 156 16.29 21.78 -12.50
N MET A 157 16.08 21.05 -11.41
CA MET A 157 17.18 20.62 -10.55
C MET A 157 18.02 19.53 -11.18
N ILE A 158 17.41 18.54 -11.81
CA ILE A 158 18.15 17.41 -12.40
C ILE A 158 18.67 17.79 -13.77
N THR A 159 20.01 17.96 -13.87
CA THR A 159 20.74 18.28 -15.09
C THR A 159 21.63 17.10 -15.53
N PRO A 160 22.12 17.08 -16.78
CA PRO A 160 23.07 16.05 -17.24
C PRO A 160 24.34 15.98 -16.39
N ASN A 161 24.82 17.13 -15.89
CA ASN A 161 26.05 17.19 -15.08
C ASN A 161 25.81 16.58 -13.68
N ILE A 162 24.65 16.86 -13.06
CA ILE A 162 24.26 16.29 -11.76
C ILE A 162 24.09 14.77 -11.90
N VAL A 163 23.40 14.28 -12.94
CA VAL A 163 23.23 12.83 -13.17
C VAL A 163 24.57 12.15 -13.33
N ARG A 164 25.48 12.71 -14.15
CA ARG A 164 26.83 12.17 -14.34
C ARG A 164 27.62 12.15 -13.04
N ALA A 165 27.60 13.24 -12.27
CA ALA A 165 28.31 13.34 -11.00
C ALA A 165 27.80 12.30 -9.98
N LEU A 166 26.47 12.06 -9.94
CA LEU A 166 25.86 11.02 -9.11
C LEU A 166 26.24 9.62 -9.57
N ALA A 167 26.25 9.35 -10.88
CA ALA A 167 26.65 8.06 -11.44
C ALA A 167 28.13 7.75 -11.12
N ASP A 168 29.01 8.74 -11.32
CA ASP A 168 30.43 8.60 -10.98
C ASP A 168 30.66 8.39 -9.49
N LEU A 169 29.89 9.09 -8.64
CA LEU A 169 29.98 8.96 -7.19
C LEU A 169 29.51 7.57 -6.73
N ALA A 170 28.35 7.12 -7.20
CA ALA A 170 27.81 5.80 -6.87
C ALA A 170 28.73 4.67 -7.36
N GLY A 171 29.32 4.81 -8.55
CA GLY A 171 30.32 3.85 -9.06
C GLY A 171 31.55 3.76 -8.15
N ARG A 172 32.04 4.88 -7.62
CA ARG A 172 33.15 4.87 -6.65
C ARG A 172 32.76 4.26 -5.29
N MET A 173 31.52 4.45 -4.86
CA MET A 173 31.00 3.92 -3.59
C MET A 173 30.52 2.46 -3.70
N GLY A 174 30.28 1.96 -4.91
CA GLY A 174 29.72 0.62 -5.15
C GLY A 174 28.26 0.50 -4.72
N ILE A 175 27.48 1.59 -4.79
CA ILE A 175 26.08 1.64 -4.37
C ILE A 175 25.13 1.83 -5.57
N PRO A 176 23.88 1.28 -5.52
CA PRO A 176 22.93 1.40 -6.61
C PRO A 176 22.29 2.80 -6.71
N ILE A 177 21.90 3.18 -7.94
CA ILE A 177 21.09 4.35 -8.24
C ILE A 177 19.78 3.91 -8.89
N VAL A 178 18.67 4.30 -8.28
CA VAL A 178 17.31 4.23 -8.85
C VAL A 178 16.97 5.59 -9.42
N ALA A 179 16.58 5.69 -10.69
CA ALA A 179 16.14 6.94 -11.27
C ALA A 179 14.69 6.85 -11.76
N ASP A 180 13.86 7.77 -11.24
CA ASP A 180 12.48 7.98 -11.71
C ASP A 180 12.50 9.05 -12.81
N PRO A 181 12.38 8.67 -14.12
CA PRO A 181 12.71 9.53 -15.24
C PRO A 181 11.54 10.41 -15.67
N LYS A 182 11.87 11.62 -16.21
CA LYS A 182 10.88 12.53 -16.82
C LYS A 182 11.35 13.11 -18.15
N ARG A 183 12.51 12.69 -18.64
CA ARG A 183 13.08 13.22 -19.86
C ARG A 183 12.66 12.43 -21.10
N PRO A 184 12.55 13.08 -22.27
CA PRO A 184 12.15 12.44 -23.53
C PRO A 184 13.22 11.54 -24.15
N ASN A 185 14.32 11.28 -23.45
CA ASN A 185 15.39 10.38 -23.89
C ASN A 185 16.09 9.80 -22.66
N PHE A 186 16.06 8.48 -22.52
CA PHE A 186 16.62 7.80 -21.36
C PHE A 186 18.14 7.71 -21.34
N SER A 187 18.84 8.08 -22.44
CA SER A 187 20.30 8.23 -22.41
C SER A 187 20.78 9.29 -21.42
N PHE A 188 19.87 10.20 -21.02
CA PHE A 188 20.09 11.19 -19.98
C PHE A 188 20.48 10.57 -18.63
N TYR A 189 20.01 9.36 -18.34
CA TYR A 189 20.23 8.65 -17.06
C TYR A 189 21.28 7.53 -17.15
N ARG A 190 22.09 7.50 -18.20
CA ARG A 190 23.16 6.50 -18.34
C ARG A 190 24.09 6.50 -17.12
N GLY A 191 24.41 5.30 -16.63
CA GLY A 191 25.20 5.10 -15.42
C GLY A 191 24.37 4.89 -14.13
N CYS A 192 23.03 5.10 -14.18
CA CYS A 192 22.16 4.65 -13.13
C CYS A 192 21.97 3.12 -13.16
N THR A 193 21.64 2.51 -12.04
CA THR A 193 21.45 1.05 -11.93
C THR A 193 20.16 0.60 -12.56
N VAL A 194 19.07 1.36 -12.36
CA VAL A 194 17.73 1.03 -12.86
C VAL A 194 16.89 2.28 -13.07
N LEU A 195 16.03 2.28 -14.12
CA LEU A 195 14.99 3.29 -14.35
C LEU A 195 13.61 2.77 -13.99
N THR A 196 12.72 3.69 -13.56
CA THR A 196 11.33 3.36 -13.16
C THR A 196 10.28 4.15 -13.94
N PRO A 197 10.30 4.17 -15.29
CA PRO A 197 9.32 4.91 -16.06
C PRO A 197 7.90 4.33 -15.93
N ASN A 198 6.91 5.17 -16.18
CA ASN A 198 5.55 4.73 -16.50
C ASN A 198 5.36 4.64 -18.03
N ARG A 199 4.18 4.16 -18.47
CA ARG A 199 3.85 4.02 -19.91
C ARG A 199 3.97 5.34 -20.70
N LYS A 200 3.54 6.46 -20.11
CA LYS A 200 3.60 7.77 -20.77
C LYS A 200 5.04 8.24 -20.95
N GLU A 201 5.88 7.99 -19.97
CA GLU A 201 7.30 8.30 -20.02
C GLU A 201 8.04 7.40 -21.02
N LEU A 202 7.68 6.11 -21.06
CA LEU A 202 8.17 5.20 -22.09
C LEU A 202 7.79 5.68 -23.49
N ALA A 203 6.51 6.00 -23.71
CA ALA A 203 6.05 6.50 -25.01
C ALA A 203 6.74 7.80 -25.41
N MET A 204 6.94 8.72 -24.47
CA MET A 204 7.67 9.97 -24.72
C MET A 204 9.14 9.73 -25.08
N ALA A 205 9.81 8.79 -24.42
CA ALA A 205 11.23 8.52 -24.65
C ALA A 205 11.49 7.69 -25.93
N SER A 206 10.61 6.76 -26.24
CA SER A 206 10.73 5.87 -27.40
C SER A 206 10.12 6.44 -28.68
N GLY A 207 9.16 7.37 -28.56
CA GLY A 207 8.34 7.83 -29.67
C GLY A 207 7.30 6.79 -30.15
N VAL A 208 7.08 5.72 -29.38
CA VAL A 208 6.13 4.64 -29.68
C VAL A 208 5.02 4.66 -28.63
N GLU A 209 3.75 4.58 -29.06
CA GLU A 209 2.62 4.45 -28.14
C GLU A 209 2.73 3.16 -27.30
N ALA A 210 2.56 3.27 -25.98
CA ALA A 210 2.71 2.17 -25.03
C ALA A 210 1.37 1.71 -24.43
N ASP A 211 0.32 1.68 -25.25
CA ASP A 211 -1.04 1.33 -24.83
C ASP A 211 -1.34 -0.17 -24.99
N SER A 212 -0.55 -0.89 -25.82
CA SER A 212 -0.63 -2.35 -25.99
C SER A 212 0.70 -3.02 -25.61
N ASP A 213 0.66 -4.34 -25.41
CA ASP A 213 1.86 -5.12 -25.11
C ASP A 213 2.89 -5.09 -26.24
N GLU A 214 2.44 -5.04 -27.50
CA GLU A 214 3.31 -4.88 -28.68
C GLU A 214 3.97 -3.50 -28.69
N GLY A 215 3.19 -2.43 -28.40
CA GLY A 215 3.73 -1.07 -28.30
C GLY A 215 4.73 -0.92 -27.16
N ILE A 216 4.43 -1.52 -26.01
CA ILE A 216 5.35 -1.57 -24.87
C ILE A 216 6.65 -2.30 -25.25
N ALA A 217 6.57 -3.46 -25.92
CA ALA A 217 7.74 -4.23 -26.32
C ALA A 217 8.61 -3.43 -27.32
N ALA A 218 8.00 -2.80 -28.32
CA ALA A 218 8.70 -1.98 -29.30
C ALA A 218 9.35 -0.74 -28.65
N GLY A 219 8.61 -0.02 -27.81
CA GLY A 219 9.12 1.14 -27.07
C GLY A 219 10.25 0.77 -26.12
N MET A 220 10.13 -0.39 -25.47
CA MET A 220 11.12 -0.88 -24.50
C MET A 220 12.45 -1.26 -25.17
N ALA A 221 12.42 -1.84 -26.38
CA ALA A 221 13.65 -2.13 -27.14
C ALA A 221 14.46 -0.84 -27.37
N ILE A 222 13.80 0.25 -27.76
CA ILE A 222 14.43 1.57 -27.95
C ILE A 222 14.92 2.12 -26.60
N ALA A 223 14.10 2.03 -25.55
CA ALA A 223 14.41 2.56 -24.23
C ALA A 223 15.65 1.86 -23.60
N LEU A 224 15.75 0.53 -23.74
CA LEU A 224 16.89 -0.25 -23.27
C LEU A 224 18.18 0.14 -24.01
N GLU A 225 18.14 0.36 -25.31
CA GLU A 225 19.30 0.83 -26.08
C GLU A 225 19.71 2.25 -25.67
N GLN A 226 18.74 3.14 -25.47
CA GLN A 226 19.01 4.50 -24.99
C GLN A 226 19.69 4.50 -23.62
N PHE A 227 19.15 3.75 -22.66
CA PHE A 227 19.63 3.74 -21.28
C PHE A 227 20.87 2.88 -21.09
N GLY A 228 20.89 1.68 -21.61
CA GLY A 228 21.97 0.70 -21.49
C GLY A 228 21.94 -0.09 -20.15
N GLY A 229 20.83 -0.13 -19.47
CA GLY A 229 20.64 -0.83 -18.20
C GLY A 229 19.20 -1.35 -18.01
N PRO A 230 18.89 -2.01 -16.88
CA PRO A 230 17.57 -2.52 -16.56
C PRO A 230 16.52 -1.41 -16.43
N ILE A 231 15.29 -1.70 -16.89
CA ILE A 231 14.14 -0.79 -16.77
C ILE A 231 13.00 -1.52 -16.07
N ILE A 232 12.45 -0.93 -15.03
CA ILE A 232 11.25 -1.39 -14.35
C ILE A 232 10.09 -0.49 -14.77
N LEU A 233 9.21 -0.98 -15.64
CA LEU A 233 8.07 -0.24 -16.17
C LEU A 233 6.86 -0.36 -15.23
N THR A 234 6.33 0.75 -14.73
CA THR A 234 5.06 0.77 -14.02
C THR A 234 3.89 0.85 -15.02
N ARG A 235 2.93 -0.09 -14.89
CA ARG A 235 1.85 -0.32 -15.87
C ARG A 235 0.45 -0.06 -15.27
N SER A 236 0.37 0.78 -14.24
CA SER A 236 -0.87 1.11 -13.52
C SER A 236 -1.62 -0.14 -13.01
N GLU A 237 -2.87 -0.34 -13.44
CA GLU A 237 -3.71 -1.49 -13.08
C GLU A 237 -3.17 -2.85 -13.57
N GLN A 238 -2.21 -2.85 -14.48
CA GLN A 238 -1.56 -4.08 -14.96
C GLN A 238 -0.31 -4.46 -14.11
N GLY A 239 0.09 -3.63 -13.15
CA GLY A 239 1.21 -3.92 -12.27
C GLY A 239 2.55 -3.36 -12.77
N ILE A 240 3.61 -4.16 -12.71
CA ILE A 240 4.99 -3.71 -12.95
C ILE A 240 5.76 -4.77 -13.72
N SER A 241 6.69 -4.35 -14.56
CA SER A 241 7.48 -5.29 -15.39
C SER A 241 8.95 -4.89 -15.43
N LEU A 242 9.84 -5.86 -15.22
CA LEU A 242 11.28 -5.71 -15.35
C LEU A 242 11.70 -6.12 -16.76
N TYR A 243 12.45 -5.24 -17.43
CA TYR A 243 13.06 -5.45 -18.73
C TYR A 243 14.58 -5.31 -18.61
N GLN A 244 15.29 -6.25 -19.20
CA GLN A 244 16.76 -6.29 -19.25
C GLN A 244 17.21 -6.66 -20.67
N MET A 245 18.42 -6.23 -21.05
CA MET A 245 19.01 -6.68 -22.30
C MET A 245 19.19 -8.20 -22.28
N ASP A 246 18.88 -8.86 -23.38
CA ASP A 246 19.11 -10.29 -23.60
C ASP A 246 18.37 -11.24 -22.61
N ALA A 247 17.36 -10.74 -21.89
CA ALA A 247 16.53 -11.55 -20.98
C ALA A 247 15.04 -11.36 -21.29
N PRO A 248 14.21 -12.40 -21.09
CA PRO A 248 12.77 -12.24 -21.20
C PRO A 248 12.26 -11.29 -20.09
N PRO A 249 11.21 -10.49 -20.37
CA PRO A 249 10.63 -9.63 -19.36
C PRO A 249 10.00 -10.44 -18.22
N VAL A 250 10.18 -9.97 -16.98
CA VAL A 250 9.50 -10.51 -15.80
C VAL A 250 8.34 -9.58 -15.49
N HIS A 251 7.13 -10.14 -15.40
CA HIS A 251 5.91 -9.39 -15.16
C HIS A 251 5.26 -9.77 -13.83
N GLU A 252 4.96 -8.77 -13.02
CA GLU A 252 4.22 -8.88 -11.77
C GLU A 252 2.88 -8.14 -11.90
N PRO A 253 1.74 -8.82 -11.77
CA PRO A 253 0.43 -8.17 -11.86
C PRO A 253 0.20 -7.21 -10.70
N ALA A 254 -0.67 -6.23 -10.87
CA ALA A 254 -1.06 -5.33 -9.79
C ALA A 254 -1.71 -6.10 -8.63
N ARG A 255 -1.34 -5.72 -7.40
CA ARG A 255 -1.77 -6.41 -6.18
C ARG A 255 -3.03 -5.80 -5.54
N THR A 256 -3.53 -4.67 -6.05
CA THR A 256 -4.74 -4.02 -5.55
C THR A 256 -5.89 -4.14 -6.53
N GLN A 257 -7.11 -4.36 -6.00
CA GLN A 257 -8.34 -4.34 -6.79
C GLN A 257 -9.02 -2.96 -6.74
N PHE A 258 -8.70 -2.12 -5.76
CA PHE A 258 -9.32 -0.81 -5.54
C PHE A 258 -8.26 0.24 -5.24
N ALA A 259 -7.92 1.07 -6.24
CA ALA A 259 -7.11 2.26 -6.04
C ALA A 259 -8.01 3.43 -5.64
N ARG A 260 -7.70 4.09 -4.51
CA ARG A 260 -8.37 5.33 -4.09
C ARG A 260 -7.69 6.55 -4.70
N ASP A 261 -6.37 6.56 -4.66
CA ASP A 261 -5.55 7.63 -5.22
C ASP A 261 -4.23 7.07 -5.72
N VAL A 262 -3.90 7.33 -6.98
CA VAL A 262 -2.64 6.86 -7.60
C VAL A 262 -1.50 7.86 -7.43
N SER A 263 -1.73 9.00 -6.78
CA SER A 263 -0.72 10.04 -6.55
C SER A 263 0.39 9.53 -5.64
N GLY A 264 1.65 9.63 -6.08
CA GLY A 264 2.82 9.20 -5.29
C GLY A 264 3.14 7.70 -5.35
N ALA A 265 2.41 6.90 -6.14
CA ALA A 265 2.73 5.48 -6.32
C ALA A 265 4.16 5.28 -6.90
N GLY A 266 4.56 6.08 -7.90
CA GLY A 266 5.91 6.07 -8.46
C GLY A 266 6.98 6.40 -7.42
N ASP A 267 6.73 7.42 -6.58
CA ASP A 267 7.63 7.80 -5.48
C ASP A 267 7.81 6.64 -4.48
N THR A 268 6.73 5.93 -4.17
CA THR A 268 6.78 4.74 -3.30
C THR A 268 7.58 3.61 -3.96
N VAL A 269 7.37 3.35 -5.25
CA VAL A 269 8.15 2.35 -6.01
C VAL A 269 9.64 2.68 -5.97
N ALA A 270 10.03 3.92 -6.27
CA ALA A 270 11.43 4.36 -6.26
C ALA A 270 12.07 4.23 -4.86
N ALA A 271 11.35 4.63 -3.82
CA ALA A 271 11.82 4.53 -2.43
C ALA A 271 12.05 3.07 -2.00
N VAL A 272 11.09 2.18 -2.28
CA VAL A 272 11.18 0.76 -1.91
C VAL A 272 12.25 0.03 -2.71
N LEU A 273 12.36 0.30 -4.01
CA LEU A 273 13.44 -0.25 -4.84
C LEU A 273 14.81 0.12 -4.29
N ALA A 274 15.02 1.39 -3.93
CA ALA A 274 16.30 1.84 -3.37
C ALA A 274 16.61 1.15 -2.04
N LEU A 275 15.62 1.04 -1.13
CA LEU A 275 15.78 0.33 0.15
C LEU A 275 16.09 -1.16 -0.06
N ALA A 276 15.36 -1.82 -0.97
CA ALA A 276 15.56 -3.24 -1.25
C ALA A 276 16.95 -3.50 -1.86
N LEU A 277 17.36 -2.71 -2.85
CA LEU A 277 18.69 -2.82 -3.46
C LEU A 277 19.82 -2.50 -2.46
N ALA A 278 19.63 -1.54 -1.56
CA ALA A 278 20.56 -1.22 -0.49
C ALA A 278 20.78 -2.41 0.48
N THR A 279 19.78 -3.28 0.67
CA THR A 279 19.94 -4.51 1.47
C THR A 279 20.59 -5.66 0.70
N GLY A 280 20.94 -5.48 -0.58
CA GLY A 280 21.53 -6.50 -1.44
C GLY A 280 20.51 -7.42 -2.11
N GLU A 281 19.23 -7.01 -2.18
CA GLU A 281 18.18 -7.77 -2.89
C GLU A 281 18.39 -7.73 -4.40
N SER A 282 17.93 -8.76 -5.10
CA SER A 282 17.92 -8.79 -6.57
C SER A 282 16.92 -7.77 -7.14
N LEU A 283 17.09 -7.38 -8.41
CA LEU A 283 16.13 -6.49 -9.08
C LEU A 283 14.71 -7.06 -9.10
N GLU A 284 14.57 -8.37 -9.32
CA GLU A 284 13.27 -9.06 -9.30
C GLU A 284 12.63 -9.01 -7.90
N GLY A 285 13.39 -9.37 -6.86
CA GLY A 285 12.91 -9.31 -5.49
C GLY A 285 12.55 -7.89 -5.06
N ALA A 286 13.38 -6.90 -5.43
CA ALA A 286 13.11 -5.50 -5.17
C ALA A 286 11.84 -5.01 -5.91
N MET A 287 11.63 -5.42 -7.16
CA MET A 287 10.43 -5.13 -7.93
C MET A 287 9.17 -5.70 -7.28
N THR A 288 9.21 -6.97 -6.83
CA THR A 288 8.08 -7.62 -6.14
C THR A 288 7.64 -6.80 -4.91
N VAL A 289 8.60 -6.43 -4.06
CA VAL A 289 8.29 -5.65 -2.85
C VAL A 289 7.81 -4.25 -3.18
N ALA A 290 8.38 -3.61 -4.21
CA ALA A 290 7.94 -2.30 -4.67
C ALA A 290 6.49 -2.33 -5.21
N ASN A 291 6.10 -3.38 -5.93
CA ASN A 291 4.74 -3.60 -6.42
C ASN A 291 3.73 -3.73 -5.26
N ILE A 292 4.10 -4.49 -4.22
CA ILE A 292 3.28 -4.66 -3.02
C ILE A 292 3.14 -3.34 -2.25
N ALA A 293 4.24 -2.60 -2.07
CA ALA A 293 4.20 -1.30 -1.41
C ALA A 293 3.38 -0.27 -2.19
N ALA A 294 3.47 -0.26 -3.53
CA ALA A 294 2.64 0.58 -4.38
C ALA A 294 1.15 0.28 -4.21
N ALA A 295 0.77 -1.00 -4.11
CA ALA A 295 -0.61 -1.41 -3.85
C ALA A 295 -1.13 -0.89 -2.50
N VAL A 296 -0.29 -0.92 -1.45
CA VAL A 296 -0.63 -0.31 -0.15
C VAL A 296 -0.78 1.21 -0.27
N ALA A 297 0.14 1.88 -0.96
CA ALA A 297 0.09 3.34 -1.12
C ALA A 297 -1.18 3.81 -1.84
N VAL A 298 -1.55 3.19 -2.99
CA VAL A 298 -2.73 3.59 -3.78
C VAL A 298 -4.07 3.26 -3.10
N SER A 299 -4.08 2.44 -2.05
CA SER A 299 -5.28 2.18 -1.23
C SER A 299 -5.63 3.34 -0.30
N LYS A 300 -4.71 4.29 -0.11
CA LYS A 300 -4.85 5.47 0.75
C LYS A 300 -5.23 6.71 -0.08
N THR A 301 -5.63 7.79 0.59
CA THR A 301 -5.94 9.08 -0.05
C THR A 301 -4.73 10.01 0.02
N GLY A 302 -4.47 10.76 -1.06
CA GLY A 302 -3.36 11.70 -1.17
C GLY A 302 -1.99 11.02 -1.34
N THR A 303 -0.92 11.81 -1.18
CA THR A 303 0.47 11.32 -1.19
C THR A 303 0.80 10.63 0.15
N ALA A 304 0.21 9.46 0.38
CA ALA A 304 0.39 8.70 1.61
C ALA A 304 1.68 7.87 1.58
N THR A 305 2.34 7.76 2.73
CA THR A 305 3.51 6.89 2.90
C THR A 305 3.11 5.50 3.38
N VAL A 306 3.98 4.52 3.18
CA VAL A 306 3.82 3.14 3.64
C VAL A 306 4.64 2.93 4.91
N THR A 307 4.04 2.27 5.91
CA THR A 307 4.74 1.89 7.16
C THR A 307 5.30 0.47 7.07
N PRO A 308 6.29 0.10 7.92
CA PRO A 308 6.81 -1.26 7.97
C PRO A 308 5.73 -2.31 8.27
N ASP A 309 4.82 -2.02 9.18
CA ASP A 309 3.76 -2.95 9.58
C ASP A 309 2.76 -3.20 8.43
N GLU A 310 2.40 -2.15 7.69
CA GLU A 310 1.55 -2.27 6.50
C GLU A 310 2.22 -3.09 5.40
N LEU A 311 3.52 -2.83 5.15
CA LEU A 311 4.27 -3.58 4.15
C LEU A 311 4.47 -5.03 4.59
N ALA A 312 4.79 -5.28 5.87
CA ALA A 312 4.90 -6.63 6.42
C ALA A 312 3.59 -7.42 6.28
N GLY A 313 2.46 -6.79 6.63
CA GLY A 313 1.14 -7.38 6.47
C GLY A 313 0.84 -7.74 5.01
N ALA A 314 1.13 -6.83 4.07
CA ALA A 314 0.93 -7.06 2.65
C ALA A 314 1.85 -8.15 2.08
N LEU A 315 3.11 -8.23 2.53
CA LEU A 315 4.05 -9.30 2.16
C LEU A 315 3.62 -10.67 2.68
N LEU A 316 3.06 -10.75 3.90
CA LEU A 316 2.52 -12.00 4.43
C LEU A 316 1.35 -12.51 3.58
N ILE A 317 0.49 -11.62 3.10
CA ILE A 317 -0.59 -11.95 2.18
C ILE A 317 -0.03 -12.47 0.85
N ASP A 318 1.11 -11.98 0.39
CA ASP A 318 1.75 -12.40 -0.86
C ASP A 318 2.46 -13.77 -0.73
N VAL A 319 3.20 -14.00 0.37
CA VAL A 319 3.88 -15.27 0.66
C VAL A 319 2.90 -16.41 0.95
N PHE A 320 1.80 -16.06 1.59
CA PHE A 320 0.64 -16.93 1.77
C PHE A 320 -0.52 -16.29 1.00
N PRO A 321 -0.50 -16.35 -0.37
CA PRO A 321 -1.64 -15.84 -1.09
C PRO A 321 -2.85 -16.54 -0.48
N PRO A 322 -3.88 -15.79 -0.05
CA PRO A 322 -5.15 -16.44 0.20
C PRO A 322 -5.37 -17.24 -1.09
N ARG A 323 -5.38 -18.55 -0.99
CA ARG A 323 -5.84 -19.42 -2.09
C ARG A 323 -7.10 -18.74 -2.57
N LYS A 324 -6.97 -17.98 -3.67
CA LYS A 324 -7.92 -17.04 -4.23
C LYS A 324 -9.01 -16.67 -3.22
N MET A 325 -9.29 -15.41 -2.93
CA MET A 325 -10.48 -15.00 -2.18
C MET A 325 -11.77 -15.50 -2.86
N ASP A 326 -11.66 -16.64 -3.54
CA ASP A 326 -12.75 -17.40 -4.18
C ASP A 326 -13.86 -17.74 -3.20
N LYS A 327 -13.55 -17.67 -1.89
CA LYS A 327 -14.55 -17.96 -0.85
C LYS A 327 -15.22 -16.70 -0.29
N LEU A 328 -14.62 -15.50 -0.39
CA LEU A 328 -15.29 -14.27 0.03
C LEU A 328 -16.34 -13.87 -1.00
N SER A 329 -17.56 -13.70 -0.56
CA SER A 329 -18.71 -13.41 -1.42
C SER A 329 -19.49 -12.19 -0.94
N THR A 330 -20.02 -11.43 -1.89
CA THR A 330 -21.09 -10.45 -1.60
C THR A 330 -22.43 -11.15 -1.43
N LEU A 331 -23.40 -10.48 -0.81
CA LEU A 331 -24.73 -11.05 -0.60
C LEU A 331 -25.41 -11.48 -1.91
N SER A 332 -25.25 -10.69 -2.97
CA SER A 332 -25.81 -11.00 -4.29
C SER A 332 -25.17 -12.24 -4.94
N LEU A 333 -23.84 -12.38 -4.85
CA LEU A 333 -23.12 -13.55 -5.37
C LEU A 333 -23.39 -14.79 -4.51
N ALA A 334 -23.48 -14.63 -3.20
CA ALA A 334 -23.82 -15.70 -2.28
C ALA A 334 -25.22 -16.24 -2.54
N TYR A 335 -26.19 -15.36 -2.80
CA TYR A 335 -27.54 -15.74 -3.20
C TYR A 335 -27.55 -16.53 -4.51
N ALA A 336 -26.85 -16.05 -5.54
CA ALA A 336 -26.74 -16.74 -6.83
C ALA A 336 -26.10 -18.14 -6.68
N SER A 337 -25.02 -18.24 -5.88
CA SER A 337 -24.38 -19.53 -5.56
C SER A 337 -25.32 -20.46 -4.80
N ARG A 338 -26.06 -19.94 -3.79
CA ARG A 338 -27.03 -20.70 -3.01
C ARG A 338 -28.15 -21.28 -3.90
N GLU A 339 -28.64 -20.48 -4.85
CA GLU A 339 -29.67 -20.93 -5.79
C GLU A 339 -29.12 -21.99 -6.79
N ALA A 340 -27.85 -21.88 -7.21
CA ALA A 340 -27.21 -22.90 -8.01
C ALA A 340 -27.09 -24.23 -7.22
N TRP A 341 -26.56 -24.20 -6.00
CA TRP A 341 -26.44 -25.36 -5.11
C TRP A 341 -27.79 -26.02 -4.82
N ARG A 342 -28.83 -25.22 -4.63
CA ARG A 342 -30.18 -25.75 -4.44
C ARG A 342 -30.71 -26.50 -5.64
N ARG A 343 -30.43 -26.01 -6.87
CA ARG A 343 -30.80 -26.72 -8.12
C ARG A 343 -30.05 -28.05 -8.28
N GLU A 344 -28.82 -28.12 -7.75
CA GLU A 344 -28.01 -29.34 -7.70
C GLU A 344 -28.43 -30.29 -6.55
N GLY A 345 -29.37 -29.89 -5.71
CA GLY A 345 -29.83 -30.69 -4.56
C GLY A 345 -28.84 -30.71 -3.39
N LEU A 346 -27.88 -29.78 -3.34
CA LEU A 346 -26.89 -29.73 -2.28
C LEU A 346 -27.46 -29.11 -1.00
N VAL A 347 -27.07 -29.69 0.13
CA VAL A 347 -27.41 -29.19 1.48
C VAL A 347 -26.46 -28.06 1.86
N VAL A 348 -27.03 -26.89 2.18
CA VAL A 348 -26.25 -25.69 2.54
C VAL A 348 -26.35 -25.42 4.04
N GLY A 349 -25.20 -25.46 4.71
CA GLY A 349 -25.02 -25.07 6.09
C GLY A 349 -24.62 -23.60 6.23
N PHE A 350 -24.98 -23.00 7.37
CA PHE A 350 -24.64 -21.64 7.73
C PHE A 350 -24.17 -21.57 9.17
N THR A 351 -23.13 -20.79 9.42
CA THR A 351 -22.75 -20.36 10.77
C THR A 351 -22.26 -18.93 10.74
N ASN A 352 -22.35 -18.20 11.85
CA ASN A 352 -21.85 -16.84 11.97
C ASN A 352 -21.18 -16.59 13.31
N GLY A 353 -20.27 -15.61 13.32
CA GLY A 353 -19.59 -15.16 14.53
C GLY A 353 -18.47 -14.15 14.25
N CYS A 354 -17.86 -13.67 15.33
CA CYS A 354 -16.73 -12.74 15.21
C CYS A 354 -15.46 -13.43 14.71
N PHE A 355 -15.20 -14.67 15.13
CA PHE A 355 -14.00 -15.46 14.81
C PHE A 355 -12.70 -14.65 14.94
N ASP A 356 -12.60 -13.86 15.99
CA ASP A 356 -11.54 -12.87 16.19
C ASP A 356 -10.16 -13.53 16.34
N LEU A 357 -10.02 -14.50 17.26
CA LEU A 357 -8.86 -15.39 17.32
C LEU A 357 -9.34 -16.83 17.14
N LEU A 358 -8.82 -17.50 16.12
CA LEU A 358 -9.13 -18.92 15.92
C LEU A 358 -8.52 -19.76 17.03
N HIS A 359 -9.33 -20.70 17.54
CA HIS A 359 -8.94 -21.69 18.54
C HIS A 359 -9.54 -23.06 18.18
N PRO A 360 -9.07 -24.18 18.79
CA PRO A 360 -9.54 -25.51 18.47
C PRO A 360 -11.07 -25.68 18.50
N GLY A 361 -11.78 -24.98 19.36
CA GLY A 361 -13.24 -24.97 19.40
C GLY A 361 -13.88 -24.49 18.10
N HIS A 362 -13.36 -23.42 17.49
CA HIS A 362 -13.83 -22.95 16.18
C HIS A 362 -13.59 -23.99 15.08
N VAL A 363 -12.40 -24.62 15.07
CA VAL A 363 -12.08 -25.67 14.08
C VAL A 363 -13.00 -26.89 14.24
N LYS A 364 -13.29 -27.29 15.50
CA LYS A 364 -14.21 -28.40 15.80
C LYS A 364 -15.64 -28.07 15.31
N LEU A 365 -16.13 -26.86 15.58
CA LEU A 365 -17.44 -26.39 15.07
C LEU A 365 -17.53 -26.50 13.55
N LEU A 366 -16.54 -25.91 12.83
CA LEU A 366 -16.54 -25.86 11.37
C LEU A 366 -16.43 -27.24 10.73
N LYS A 367 -15.60 -28.15 11.29
CA LYS A 367 -15.51 -29.54 10.83
C LYS A 367 -16.79 -30.31 11.07
N ALA A 368 -17.42 -30.17 12.24
CA ALA A 368 -18.67 -30.83 12.55
C ALA A 368 -19.85 -30.30 11.70
N ALA A 369 -19.85 -29.01 11.40
CA ALA A 369 -20.81 -28.39 10.49
C ALA A 369 -20.64 -28.92 9.06
N LYS A 370 -19.39 -28.93 8.54
CA LYS A 370 -19.08 -29.41 7.18
C LYS A 370 -19.42 -30.89 6.99
N ALA A 371 -19.29 -31.70 8.03
CA ALA A 371 -19.66 -33.13 7.97
C ALA A 371 -21.16 -33.36 7.78
N GLN A 372 -22.01 -32.35 7.98
CA GLN A 372 -23.46 -32.44 7.90
C GLN A 372 -24.09 -31.64 6.76
N CYS A 373 -23.26 -31.02 5.92
CA CYS A 373 -23.72 -30.25 4.75
C CYS A 373 -22.71 -30.37 3.59
N ASP A 374 -23.19 -30.17 2.37
CA ASP A 374 -22.36 -30.19 1.15
C ASP A 374 -21.59 -28.88 0.97
N ARG A 375 -22.19 -27.76 1.38
CA ARG A 375 -21.63 -26.41 1.32
C ARG A 375 -21.81 -25.69 2.64
N LEU A 376 -20.73 -25.15 3.19
CA LEU A 376 -20.73 -24.37 4.43
C LEU A 376 -20.43 -22.91 4.16
N ILE A 377 -21.39 -22.04 4.49
CA ILE A 377 -21.25 -20.57 4.49
C ILE A 377 -20.92 -20.11 5.91
N VAL A 378 -19.84 -19.32 6.02
CA VAL A 378 -19.43 -18.70 7.29
C VAL A 378 -19.56 -17.17 7.17
N ALA A 379 -20.41 -16.57 8.00
CA ALA A 379 -20.58 -15.13 8.06
C ALA A 379 -19.79 -14.53 9.24
N LEU A 380 -18.91 -13.56 8.94
CA LEU A 380 -18.08 -12.85 9.90
C LEU A 380 -18.66 -11.47 10.17
N ASN A 381 -18.76 -11.08 11.44
CA ASN A 381 -19.06 -9.69 11.80
C ASN A 381 -17.92 -8.77 11.32
N THR A 382 -18.27 -7.59 10.75
CA THR A 382 -17.27 -6.53 10.46
C THR A 382 -16.59 -6.06 11.73
N ASP A 383 -15.47 -5.35 11.61
CA ASP A 383 -14.78 -4.78 12.77
C ASP A 383 -15.69 -3.83 13.55
N ALA A 384 -16.48 -3.01 12.85
CA ALA A 384 -17.46 -2.13 13.47
C ALA A 384 -18.54 -2.89 14.26
N SER A 385 -19.08 -3.99 13.72
CA SER A 385 -20.04 -4.84 14.41
C SER A 385 -19.40 -5.53 15.63
N VAL A 386 -18.17 -6.03 15.52
CA VAL A 386 -17.46 -6.63 16.68
C VAL A 386 -17.23 -5.61 17.79
N GLN A 387 -16.85 -4.37 17.45
CA GLN A 387 -16.68 -3.31 18.45
C GLN A 387 -17.97 -2.98 19.18
N ARG A 388 -19.10 -2.92 18.49
CA ARG A 388 -20.42 -2.72 19.11
C ARG A 388 -20.80 -3.86 20.07
N LEU A 389 -20.51 -5.10 19.67
CA LEU A 389 -20.91 -6.30 20.44
C LEU A 389 -19.96 -6.63 21.60
N LYS A 390 -18.65 -6.33 21.49
CA LYS A 390 -17.61 -6.79 22.43
C LYS A 390 -16.72 -5.70 23.00
N GLY A 391 -16.99 -4.44 22.66
CA GLY A 391 -16.26 -3.26 23.15
C GLY A 391 -15.12 -2.81 22.25
N PRO A 392 -14.58 -1.59 22.49
CA PRO A 392 -13.66 -0.88 21.58
C PRO A 392 -12.27 -1.53 21.44
N GLU A 393 -11.87 -2.41 22.37
CA GLU A 393 -10.61 -3.15 22.29
C GLU A 393 -10.70 -4.42 21.40
N ARG A 394 -11.83 -4.65 20.77
CA ARG A 394 -12.08 -5.80 19.90
C ARG A 394 -12.52 -5.32 18.52
N PRO A 395 -12.22 -6.05 17.43
CA PRO A 395 -11.48 -7.30 17.40
C PRO A 395 -9.96 -7.10 17.57
N VAL A 396 -9.24 -8.17 17.92
CA VAL A 396 -7.75 -8.22 17.91
C VAL A 396 -7.23 -8.33 16.49
N GLN A 397 -7.92 -9.11 15.65
CA GLN A 397 -7.62 -9.24 14.22
C GLN A 397 -8.65 -8.49 13.38
N VAL A 398 -8.17 -7.64 12.49
CA VAL A 398 -9.02 -6.91 11.52
C VAL A 398 -9.78 -7.87 10.61
N GLU A 399 -10.93 -7.44 10.09
CA GLU A 399 -11.84 -8.28 9.30
C GLU A 399 -11.18 -8.96 8.11
N ASP A 400 -10.27 -8.28 7.40
CA ASP A 400 -9.52 -8.86 6.27
C ASP A 400 -8.66 -10.06 6.71
N ALA A 401 -7.96 -9.95 7.82
CA ALA A 401 -7.16 -11.04 8.37
C ALA A 401 -8.06 -12.22 8.79
N ARG A 402 -9.22 -11.95 9.40
CA ARG A 402 -10.20 -12.97 9.80
C ARG A 402 -10.81 -13.69 8.58
N VAL A 403 -11.10 -12.96 7.49
CA VAL A 403 -11.55 -13.51 6.21
C VAL A 403 -10.50 -14.43 5.61
N ILE A 404 -9.23 -14.01 5.56
CA ILE A 404 -8.11 -14.80 5.02
C ILE A 404 -7.99 -16.12 5.78
N VAL A 405 -7.93 -16.07 7.10
CA VAL A 405 -7.77 -17.27 7.94
C VAL A 405 -8.96 -18.21 7.76
N MET A 406 -10.19 -17.68 7.73
CA MET A 406 -11.39 -18.47 7.54
C MET A 406 -11.47 -19.11 6.16
N SER A 407 -11.09 -18.37 5.12
CA SER A 407 -11.06 -18.86 3.74
C SER A 407 -10.03 -19.98 3.51
N ALA A 408 -8.97 -20.03 4.32
CA ALA A 408 -7.95 -21.07 4.26
C ALA A 408 -8.41 -22.42 4.81
N LEU A 409 -9.53 -22.47 5.53
CA LEU A 409 -10.04 -23.72 6.11
C LEU A 409 -10.78 -24.57 5.06
N ASP A 410 -10.41 -25.82 4.92
CA ASP A 410 -11.03 -26.77 3.98
C ASP A 410 -12.52 -27.01 4.30
N SER A 411 -12.91 -26.85 5.55
CA SER A 411 -14.30 -27.00 5.99
C SER A 411 -15.22 -25.86 5.54
N VAL A 412 -14.70 -24.77 5.01
CA VAL A 412 -15.47 -23.57 4.63
C VAL A 412 -15.53 -23.47 3.11
N ASP A 413 -16.72 -23.34 2.55
CA ASP A 413 -16.91 -23.17 1.09
C ASP A 413 -17.11 -21.72 0.71
N MET A 414 -17.69 -20.90 1.60
CA MET A 414 -17.95 -19.47 1.36
C MET A 414 -17.79 -18.67 2.65
N VAL A 415 -17.20 -17.48 2.55
CA VAL A 415 -17.09 -16.50 3.64
C VAL A 415 -17.84 -15.24 3.24
N MET A 416 -18.52 -14.62 4.19
CA MET A 416 -19.24 -13.35 4.01
C MET A 416 -18.92 -12.40 5.18
N LEU A 417 -18.91 -11.09 4.89
CA LEU A 417 -18.89 -10.05 5.93
C LEU A 417 -20.30 -9.47 6.10
N PHE A 418 -20.67 -9.13 7.33
CA PHE A 418 -21.93 -8.43 7.62
C PHE A 418 -21.73 -7.46 8.80
N ASP A 419 -22.38 -6.29 8.70
CA ASP A 419 -22.22 -5.22 9.70
C ASP A 419 -23.34 -5.19 10.74
N ASP A 420 -24.46 -5.85 10.48
CA ASP A 420 -25.58 -5.91 11.43
C ASP A 420 -25.21 -6.62 12.72
N ASP A 421 -25.91 -6.29 13.81
CA ASP A 421 -25.73 -6.94 15.12
C ASP A 421 -26.25 -8.39 15.12
N THR A 422 -27.09 -8.74 14.14
CA THR A 422 -27.66 -10.08 13.97
C THR A 422 -27.56 -10.53 12.50
N PRO A 423 -27.45 -11.85 12.21
CA PRO A 423 -27.36 -12.37 10.84
C PRO A 423 -28.72 -12.48 10.12
N MET A 424 -29.77 -11.81 10.62
CA MET A 424 -31.15 -12.01 10.12
C MET A 424 -31.33 -11.66 8.65
N GLU A 425 -30.70 -10.58 8.17
CA GLU A 425 -30.71 -10.22 6.76
C GLU A 425 -30.13 -11.34 5.90
N LEU A 426 -28.95 -11.83 6.24
CA LEU A 426 -28.30 -12.93 5.54
C LEU A 426 -29.16 -14.18 5.50
N LEU A 427 -29.74 -14.55 6.66
CA LEU A 427 -30.61 -15.73 6.78
C LEU A 427 -31.88 -15.60 5.94
N SER A 428 -32.47 -14.40 5.87
CA SER A 428 -33.69 -14.14 5.11
C SER A 428 -33.46 -14.30 3.59
N VAL A 429 -32.28 -13.88 3.12
CA VAL A 429 -31.91 -13.94 1.69
C VAL A 429 -31.38 -15.33 1.32
N LEU A 430 -30.45 -15.89 2.09
CA LEU A 430 -29.78 -17.14 1.76
C LEU A 430 -30.63 -18.38 2.03
N ARG A 431 -31.49 -18.35 3.03
CA ARG A 431 -32.35 -19.49 3.46
C ARG A 431 -31.58 -20.80 3.53
N PRO A 432 -30.53 -20.92 4.40
CA PRO A 432 -29.74 -22.13 4.50
C PRO A 432 -30.57 -23.32 5.01
N ASP A 433 -30.20 -24.53 4.62
CA ASP A 433 -30.89 -25.73 5.08
C ASP A 433 -30.59 -26.08 6.53
N ILE A 434 -29.40 -25.66 7.04
CA ILE A 434 -28.98 -25.91 8.41
C ILE A 434 -28.24 -24.69 8.97
N ILE A 435 -28.62 -24.26 10.20
CA ILE A 435 -27.80 -23.34 11.00
C ILE A 435 -26.99 -24.13 12.02
N PHE A 436 -25.69 -23.85 12.12
CA PHE A 436 -24.80 -24.44 13.12
C PHE A 436 -24.40 -23.40 14.16
N LYS A 437 -24.39 -23.78 15.45
CA LYS A 437 -23.87 -22.97 16.58
C LYS A 437 -23.13 -23.86 17.58
N GLY A 438 -22.23 -23.23 18.35
CA GLY A 438 -21.54 -23.92 19.45
C GLY A 438 -22.47 -24.26 20.62
N GLY A 439 -22.06 -25.19 21.47
CA GLY A 439 -22.86 -25.72 22.58
C GLY A 439 -23.21 -24.74 23.68
N ASP A 440 -22.78 -23.49 23.64
CA ASP A 440 -23.12 -22.41 24.56
C ASP A 440 -24.54 -21.84 24.32
N TYR A 441 -25.23 -22.31 23.27
CA TYR A 441 -26.56 -21.86 22.85
C TYR A 441 -27.59 -22.95 23.06
N THR A 442 -28.85 -22.56 23.27
CA THR A 442 -30.00 -23.46 23.09
C THR A 442 -30.69 -23.13 21.76
N VAL A 443 -31.46 -24.06 21.20
CA VAL A 443 -32.15 -23.82 19.92
C VAL A 443 -32.97 -22.55 19.92
N GLU A 444 -33.59 -22.22 21.07
CA GLU A 444 -34.42 -21.03 21.27
C GLU A 444 -33.59 -19.73 21.29
N THR A 445 -32.34 -19.79 21.74
CA THR A 445 -31.45 -18.60 21.84
C THR A 445 -30.65 -18.34 20.56
N VAL A 446 -30.67 -19.28 19.62
CA VAL A 446 -30.01 -19.07 18.31
C VAL A 446 -30.81 -18.06 17.48
N VAL A 447 -30.20 -16.92 17.20
CA VAL A 447 -30.82 -15.90 16.36
C VAL A 447 -31.13 -16.50 14.97
N GLY A 448 -32.38 -16.37 14.53
CA GLY A 448 -32.87 -16.90 13.25
C GLY A 448 -33.38 -18.35 13.34
N SER A 449 -33.31 -19.03 14.48
CA SER A 449 -33.81 -20.42 14.65
C SER A 449 -35.26 -20.59 14.20
N SER A 450 -36.16 -19.77 14.74
CA SER A 450 -37.58 -19.80 14.42
C SER A 450 -37.85 -19.56 12.92
N PHE A 451 -37.10 -18.68 12.30
CA PHE A 451 -37.20 -18.40 10.88
C PHE A 451 -36.79 -19.61 10.04
N VAL A 452 -35.64 -20.24 10.35
CA VAL A 452 -35.13 -21.39 9.61
C VAL A 452 -36.00 -22.61 9.79
N LEU A 453 -36.45 -22.90 11.03
CA LEU A 453 -37.40 -23.96 11.31
C LEU A 453 -38.75 -23.75 10.58
N GLY A 454 -39.19 -22.48 10.43
CA GLY A 454 -40.46 -22.11 9.78
C GLY A 454 -40.50 -22.47 8.27
N TYR A 455 -39.39 -22.60 7.56
CA TYR A 455 -39.37 -23.08 6.17
C TYR A 455 -38.84 -24.52 6.02
N GLY A 456 -38.68 -25.26 7.12
CA GLY A 456 -38.30 -26.67 7.11
C GLY A 456 -36.80 -26.93 7.24
N GLY A 457 -35.98 -25.89 7.49
CA GLY A 457 -34.56 -26.03 7.82
C GLY A 457 -34.34 -26.59 9.22
N ARG A 458 -33.07 -26.81 9.60
CA ARG A 458 -32.65 -27.38 10.88
C ARG A 458 -31.72 -26.45 11.64
N VAL A 459 -31.71 -26.59 12.97
CA VAL A 459 -30.70 -25.95 13.84
C VAL A 459 -29.92 -27.04 14.55
N VAL A 460 -28.59 -27.00 14.41
CA VAL A 460 -27.70 -28.00 14.99
C VAL A 460 -26.75 -27.30 15.96
N LEU A 461 -26.76 -27.78 17.21
CA LEU A 461 -25.80 -27.36 18.23
C LEU A 461 -24.63 -28.35 18.24
N VAL A 462 -23.40 -27.82 18.14
CA VAL A 462 -22.19 -28.64 18.16
C VAL A 462 -21.57 -28.56 19.55
N ASP A 463 -21.44 -29.71 20.21
CA ASP A 463 -20.75 -29.78 21.49
C ASP A 463 -19.29 -29.42 21.39
N LEU A 464 -18.92 -28.34 22.07
CA LEU A 464 -17.54 -27.86 22.19
C LEU A 464 -17.04 -28.24 23.60
N GLU A 465 -15.91 -28.97 23.65
CA GLU A 465 -15.25 -29.18 24.95
C GLU A 465 -14.82 -27.83 25.53
N LEU A 466 -15.26 -27.54 26.76
CA LEU A 466 -15.48 -26.20 27.34
C LEU A 466 -14.22 -25.41 27.75
N ASP A 467 -13.00 -25.76 27.39
CA ASP A 467 -11.83 -25.11 28.02
C ASP A 467 -11.15 -23.98 27.23
N GLN A 468 -11.60 -23.63 26.03
CA GLN A 468 -10.93 -22.61 25.24
C GLN A 468 -11.93 -21.61 24.61
N SER A 469 -11.99 -20.39 25.16
CA SER A 469 -12.66 -19.26 24.51
C SER A 469 -11.65 -18.17 24.14
N THR A 470 -11.92 -17.40 23.08
CA THR A 470 -11.11 -16.27 22.66
C THR A 470 -10.83 -15.29 23.83
N SER A 471 -11.82 -15.03 24.68
CA SER A 471 -11.69 -14.15 25.84
C SER A 471 -10.68 -14.69 26.87
N ARG A 472 -10.65 -15.99 27.12
CA ARG A 472 -9.65 -16.62 28.00
C ARG A 472 -8.26 -16.63 27.40
N LEU A 473 -8.11 -16.78 26.09
CA LEU A 473 -6.83 -16.72 25.40
C LEU A 473 -6.22 -15.31 25.51
N ILE A 474 -7.03 -14.26 25.30
CA ILE A 474 -6.60 -12.87 25.43
C ILE A 474 -6.21 -12.57 26.89
N GLN A 475 -6.98 -13.06 27.86
CA GLN A 475 -6.69 -12.86 29.28
C GLN A 475 -5.39 -13.55 29.70
N ARG A 476 -5.10 -14.76 29.19
CA ARG A 476 -3.82 -15.45 29.41
C ARG A 476 -2.63 -14.75 28.77
N ALA A 477 -2.80 -14.18 27.57
CA ALA A 477 -1.75 -13.42 26.89
C ALA A 477 -1.39 -12.09 27.59
N ARG A 478 -2.31 -11.53 28.40
CA ARG A 478 -2.08 -10.31 29.19
C ARG A 478 -1.38 -10.56 30.54
N ILE A 479 -1.19 -11.82 30.96
CA ILE A 479 -0.46 -12.13 32.20
C ILE A 479 1.04 -12.07 31.88
N PRO A 480 1.85 -11.20 32.53
CA PRO A 480 3.30 -11.20 32.37
C PRO A 480 3.86 -12.59 32.70
N GLN A 481 4.64 -13.15 31.79
CA GLN A 481 5.36 -14.39 32.09
C GLN A 481 6.35 -14.12 33.22
N PRO A 482 6.47 -15.00 34.24
CA PRO A 482 7.51 -14.88 35.24
C PRO A 482 8.87 -14.94 34.54
N PRO A 483 9.89 -14.19 35.04
CA PRO A 483 11.21 -14.22 34.46
C PRO A 483 11.75 -15.65 34.42
N PRO A 484 12.55 -16.02 33.39
CA PRO A 484 13.12 -17.34 33.30
C PRO A 484 13.95 -17.63 34.57
N LEU A 485 13.72 -18.80 35.17
CA LEU A 485 14.49 -19.28 36.29
C LEU A 485 15.98 -19.20 35.93
N GLN A 486 16.73 -18.39 36.67
CA GLN A 486 18.19 -18.38 36.58
C GLN A 486 18.65 -19.78 36.96
N SER A 487 19.34 -20.47 36.03
CA SER A 487 20.03 -21.72 36.35
C SER A 487 21.16 -21.38 37.37
N GLU A 488 20.94 -21.76 38.60
CA GLU A 488 22.05 -21.80 39.56
C GLU A 488 23.15 -22.71 39.02
N ALA A 489 24.31 -22.10 38.76
CA ALA A 489 25.50 -22.85 38.43
C ALA A 489 25.93 -23.62 39.72
N VAL A 490 25.79 -24.93 39.66
CA VAL A 490 26.43 -25.80 40.67
C VAL A 490 27.92 -25.83 40.39
N HIS A 491 28.67 -25.43 41.39
CA HIS A 491 30.13 -25.55 41.47
C HIS A 491 30.61 -27.00 41.46
#